data_439f3d267f6274b3ca07a6debcdbcdc1
#
_entry.id   439f3d267f6274b3ca07a6debcdbcdc1
#
_cell.length_a   1.000
_cell.length_b   1.000
_cell.length_c   1.000
_cell.angle_alpha   90.00
_cell.angle_beta   90.00
_cell.angle_gamma   90.00
#
_symmetry.space_group_name_H-M   'P 1'
#
loop_
_entity.id
_entity.type
_entity.pdbx_description
1 polymer ?
#
loop_
_entity_poly.entity_id
_entity_poly.type
_entity_poly.pdbx_seq_one_letter_code
_entity_poly.pdbx_strand_id
1 'polypeptide(L)' 'MKSLPDKIRIKDIARLANVSTGTVDRVLHNRGEVSAKSREKVEKVLKEI' A
#
# COMPACT_ATOMS: atom_id res chain seq x y z
N MET A 1 6.57 0.11 14.22
CA MET A 1 6.39 0.44 13.24
C MET A 1 5.57 1.41 12.90
N LYS A 2 5.47 1.88 12.53
CA LYS A 2 4.90 2.58 12.06
C LYS A 2 4.87 3.26 11.15
N SER A 3 4.48 3.54 10.85
CA SER A 3 4.82 4.17 9.72
C SER A 3 3.72 4.86 9.02
N LEU A 4 2.51 4.57 9.21
CA LEU A 4 1.42 5.27 8.59
C LEU A 4 0.84 6.32 9.54
N PRO A 5 0.48 7.51 9.01
CA PRO A 5 -0.24 8.49 9.83
C PRO A 5 -1.56 7.91 10.33
N ASP A 6 -2.02 8.41 11.45
CA ASP A 6 -3.27 7.94 12.02
C ASP A 6 -4.44 8.06 11.06
N LYS A 7 -4.42 9.06 10.22
CA LYS A 7 -5.52 9.33 9.31
C LYS A 7 -5.52 8.44 8.09
N ILE A 8 -4.41 7.83 7.80
CA ILE A 8 -4.27 7.00 6.60
C ILE A 8 -4.27 5.55 7.00
N ARG A 9 -5.17 4.80 6.41
CA ARG A 9 -5.28 3.38 6.70
C ARG A 9 -5.06 2.59 5.43
N ILE A 10 -4.92 1.28 5.59
CA ILE A 10 -4.67 0.41 4.44
C ILE A 10 -5.73 0.59 3.36
N LYS A 11 -6.98 0.72 3.77
CA LYS A 11 -8.04 0.87 2.78
C LYS A 11 -7.92 2.20 2.03
N ASP A 12 -7.39 3.21 2.69
CA ASP A 12 -7.20 4.49 2.00
C ASP A 12 -6.09 4.38 0.97
N ILE A 13 -5.02 3.70 1.33
CA ILE A 13 -3.92 3.49 0.41
C ILE A 13 -4.39 2.66 -0.78
N ALA A 14 -5.18 1.62 -0.50
CA ALA A 14 -5.69 0.76 -1.56
C ALA A 14 -6.52 1.56 -2.55
N ARG A 15 -7.34 2.45 -2.04
CA ARG A 15 -8.18 3.28 -2.89
C ARG A 15 -7.32 4.22 -3.75
N LEU A 16 -6.36 4.88 -3.12
CA LEU A 16 -5.50 5.82 -3.83
C LEU A 16 -4.62 5.11 -4.86
N ALA A 17 -4.17 3.92 -4.51
CA ALA A 17 -3.33 3.15 -5.41
C ALA A 17 -4.14 2.32 -6.40
N ASN A 18 -5.46 2.29 -6.21
CA ASN A 18 -6.35 1.52 -7.08
C ASN A 18 -6.01 0.03 -7.07
N VAL A 19 -5.79 -0.50 -5.89
CA VAL A 19 -5.51 -1.92 -5.70
C VAL A 19 -6.33 -2.42 -4.52
N SER A 20 -6.30 -3.71 -4.28
CA SER A 20 -7.04 -4.28 -3.16
C SER A 20 -6.29 -4.03 -1.85
N THR A 21 -7.04 -4.10 -0.74
CA THR A 21 -6.39 -3.95 0.57
C THR A 21 -5.40 -5.07 0.82
N GLY A 22 -5.69 -6.27 0.30
CA GLY A 22 -4.76 -7.38 0.43
C GLY A 22 -3.43 -7.08 -0.24
N THR A 23 -3.49 -6.42 -1.40
CA THR A 23 -2.27 -6.05 -2.10
C THR A 23 -1.45 -5.06 -1.29
N VAL A 24 -2.13 -4.07 -0.69
CA VAL A 24 -1.43 -3.10 0.13
C VAL A 24 -0.76 -3.78 1.32
N ASP A 25 -1.49 -4.69 1.96
CA ASP A 25 -0.96 -5.41 3.10
C ASP A 25 0.31 -6.18 2.73
N ARG A 26 0.27 -6.84 1.59
CA ARG A 26 1.43 -7.61 1.14
C ARG A 26 2.64 -6.73 0.87
N VAL A 27 2.40 -5.58 0.27
CA VAL A 27 3.48 -4.65 0.00
C VAL A 27 4.08 -4.12 1.30
N LEU A 28 3.22 -3.74 2.23
CA LEU A 28 3.69 -3.16 3.49
C LEU A 28 4.46 -4.16 4.33
N HIS A 29 4.03 -5.41 4.31
CA HIS A 29 4.65 -6.44 5.14
C HIS A 29 5.57 -7.35 4.35
N ASN A 30 5.77 -7.03 3.09
CA ASN A 30 6.64 -7.81 2.23
C ASN A 30 6.26 -9.29 2.24
N ARG A 31 4.97 -9.56 2.12
CA ARG A 31 4.45 -10.92 2.16
C ARG A 31 3.86 -11.31 0.83
N GLY A 32 4.08 -12.56 0.47
CA GLY A 32 3.50 -13.09 -0.75
C GLY A 32 4.05 -12.40 -1.97
N GLU A 33 3.41 -12.64 -3.09
CA GLU A 33 3.84 -12.07 -4.35
C GLU A 33 2.92 -10.97 -4.79
N VAL A 34 3.51 -9.88 -5.20
CA VAL A 34 2.79 -8.73 -5.70
C VAL A 34 3.43 -8.34 -7.02
N SER A 35 2.61 -8.07 -8.03
CA SER A 35 3.17 -7.67 -9.32
C SER A 35 3.93 -6.35 -9.16
N ALA A 36 4.91 -6.16 -10.04
CA ALA A 36 5.71 -4.95 -9.99
C ALA A 36 4.84 -3.71 -10.14
N LYS A 37 3.83 -3.80 -10.98
CA LYS A 37 2.93 -2.66 -11.17
C LYS A 37 2.17 -2.31 -9.91
N SER A 38 1.65 -3.32 -9.24
CA SER A 38 0.89 -3.08 -8.02
C SER A 38 1.79 -2.51 -6.94
N ARG A 39 3.00 -3.06 -6.82
CA ARG A 39 3.95 -2.57 -5.83
C ARG A 39 4.29 -1.11 -6.11
N GLU A 40 4.51 -0.79 -7.37
CA GLU A 40 4.81 0.58 -7.75
C GLU A 40 3.70 1.54 -7.35
N LYS A 41 2.47 1.13 -7.60
CA LYS A 41 1.33 1.97 -7.28
C LYS A 41 1.25 2.26 -5.79
N VAL A 42 1.42 1.21 -4.99
CA VAL A 42 1.36 1.37 -3.54
C VAL A 42 2.52 2.22 -3.05
N GLU A 43 3.72 1.97 -3.55
CA GLU A 43 4.88 2.71 -3.11
C GLU A 43 4.77 4.18 -3.47
N LYS A 44 4.19 4.46 -4.61
CA LYS A 44 4.00 5.84 -5.02
C LYS A 44 3.07 6.57 -4.05
N VAL A 45 1.99 5.91 -3.64
CA VAL A 45 1.07 6.50 -2.69
C VAL A 45 1.77 6.72 -1.35
N LEU A 46 2.55 5.75 -0.92
CA LEU A 46 3.26 5.87 0.35
C LEU A 46 4.24 7.02 0.35
N LYS A 47 4.83 7.28 -0.81
CA LYS A 47 5.75 8.40 -0.93
C LYS A 47 5.04 9.73 -0.83
N GLU A 48 3.81 9.79 -1.28
CA GLU A 48 3.10 11.05 -1.36
C GLU A 48 2.36 11.43 -0.09
N ILE A 49 2.29 10.53 0.85
CA ILE A 49 1.59 10.83 2.10
C ILE A 49 2.54 11.01 3.28
#